data_3a082113d4cd9cf6ec555bae6901dbd3
#
_entry.id   3a082113d4cd9cf6ec555bae6901dbd3
#
_cell.length_a   1.000
_cell.length_b   1.000
_cell.length_c   1.000
_cell.angle_alpha   90.00
_cell.angle_beta   90.00
_cell.angle_gamma   90.00
#
_symmetry.space_group_name_H-M   'P 1'
#
loop_
_entity.id
_entity.type
_entity.pdbx_description
1 polymer ?
#
loop_
_entity_poly.entity_id
_entity_poly.type
_entity_poly.pdbx_seq_one_letter_code
_entity_poly.pdbx_strand_id
1 'polypeptide(L)'
;GSDKKILLIWESYYTTSSKSWDIINFPEKWYFDSPQADIDGIKEFAKVKEKEEYCRHWNFASKMHPKGIDRKSRTFSNVENLLKKYFPKDKNPFEFCAGYNFYLRPAETSKTIGEKSIDNEIAAKTLKEVIRILTPEYVVFFSKKSYEEFKDYKKEFPTVVFKAFTHPACRWWNKAYGKEGQSGKDRFKDFLEKKVFNTMA
;
A
#
# COMPACT_ATOMS: atom_id res chain seq x y z
N GLY A 1 -17.27 17.54 4.59
CA GLY A 1 -16.17 16.63 4.27
C GLY A 1 -16.27 16.18 2.83
N SER A 2 -15.14 15.94 2.17
CA SER A 2 -15.19 15.51 0.78
C SER A 2 -15.67 14.05 0.73
N ASP A 3 -16.73 13.80 -0.04
CA ASP A 3 -17.25 12.44 -0.28
C ASP A 3 -16.36 11.63 -1.26
N LYS A 4 -15.10 12.07 -1.42
CA LYS A 4 -14.17 11.46 -2.36
C LYS A 4 -13.71 10.09 -1.90
N LYS A 5 -13.98 9.08 -2.71
CA LYS A 5 -13.58 7.69 -2.46
C LYS A 5 -12.16 7.44 -2.98
N ILE A 6 -11.19 7.42 -2.07
CA ILE A 6 -9.77 7.25 -2.39
C ILE A 6 -9.30 5.89 -1.89
N LEU A 7 -8.71 5.09 -2.79
CA LEU A 7 -8.02 3.85 -2.46
C LEU A 7 -6.51 4.04 -2.61
N LEU A 8 -5.79 3.89 -1.51
CA LEU A 8 -4.34 4.03 -1.43
C LEU A 8 -3.68 2.65 -1.52
N ILE A 9 -2.77 2.47 -2.47
CA ILE A 9 -2.10 1.20 -2.74
C ILE A 9 -0.62 1.31 -2.42
N TRP A 10 -0.15 0.44 -1.52
CA TRP A 10 1.27 0.23 -1.25
C TRP A 10 1.78 -1.04 -1.93
N GLU A 11 3.08 -1.31 -1.84
CA GLU A 11 3.67 -2.46 -2.52
C GLU A 11 3.39 -3.77 -1.79
N SER A 12 3.91 -3.90 -0.57
CA SER A 12 3.80 -5.09 0.28
C SER A 12 4.14 -4.72 1.71
N TYR A 13 4.02 -5.65 2.63
CA TYR A 13 4.61 -5.55 3.95
C TYR A 13 5.94 -6.30 4.02
N TYR A 14 6.69 -6.11 5.11
CA TYR A 14 7.98 -6.73 5.29
C TYR A 14 7.94 -7.75 6.41
N THR A 15 8.76 -8.80 6.28
CA THR A 15 9.08 -9.71 7.37
C THR A 15 10.45 -9.36 7.96
N THR A 16 10.62 -9.55 9.26
CA THR A 16 11.85 -9.20 9.98
C THR A 16 12.97 -10.21 9.84
N SER A 17 12.70 -11.41 9.42
CA SER A 17 13.76 -12.41 9.25
C SER A 17 13.67 -13.05 7.91
N SER A 18 14.71 -13.08 7.38
CA SER A 18 15.81 -13.97 7.13
C SER A 18 15.42 -15.22 6.34
N LYS A 19 16.29 -15.55 5.58
CA LYS A 19 16.74 -16.71 4.81
C LYS A 19 16.02 -18.07 4.95
N SER A 20 15.20 -18.30 5.95
CA SER A 20 14.55 -19.58 6.23
C SER A 20 13.06 -19.63 5.88
N TRP A 21 12.54 -18.62 5.20
CA TRP A 21 11.12 -18.56 4.90
C TRP A 21 10.83 -19.08 3.52
N ASP A 22 10.30 -20.29 3.48
CA ASP A 22 9.83 -20.91 2.26
C ASP A 22 8.85 -20.04 1.48
N ILE A 23 8.03 -19.25 2.17
CA ILE A 23 7.06 -18.35 1.53
C ILE A 23 7.68 -17.25 0.67
N ILE A 24 8.96 -16.87 0.92
CA ILE A 24 9.68 -15.92 0.06
C ILE A 24 10.14 -16.61 -1.21
N ASN A 25 10.56 -17.85 -1.09
CA ASN A 25 11.10 -18.63 -2.20
C ASN A 25 10.02 -19.40 -2.96
N PHE A 26 8.96 -19.80 -2.27
CA PHE A 26 7.84 -20.61 -2.77
C PHE A 26 6.51 -19.91 -2.50
N PRO A 27 6.18 -18.83 -3.26
CA PRO A 27 4.95 -18.05 -3.03
C PRO A 27 3.66 -18.88 -3.16
N GLU A 28 3.70 -20.00 -3.87
CA GLU A 28 2.60 -20.93 -3.97
C GLU A 28 2.15 -21.45 -2.59
N LYS A 29 3.08 -21.69 -1.68
CA LYS A 29 2.80 -22.09 -0.29
C LYS A 29 2.01 -21.02 0.46
N TRP A 30 2.30 -19.75 0.19
CA TRP A 30 1.56 -18.65 0.80
C TRP A 30 0.12 -18.57 0.31
N TYR A 31 -0.11 -18.81 -0.97
CA TYR A 31 -1.41 -18.59 -1.57
C TYR A 31 -2.33 -19.82 -1.58
N PHE A 32 -1.78 -21.04 -1.62
CA PHE A 32 -2.53 -22.24 -1.89
C PHE A 32 -2.40 -23.36 -0.85
N ASP A 33 -1.42 -23.27 0.05
CA ASP A 33 -1.31 -24.25 1.12
C ASP A 33 -2.49 -24.10 2.09
N SER A 34 -2.82 -25.18 2.78
CA SER A 34 -3.97 -25.21 3.67
C SER A 34 -3.86 -24.13 4.76
N PRO A 35 -4.99 -23.59 5.24
CA PRO A 35 -4.99 -22.65 6.37
C PRO A 35 -4.22 -23.16 7.57
N GLN A 36 -4.07 -24.47 7.74
CA GLN A 36 -3.31 -25.07 8.82
C GLN A 36 -1.79 -24.92 8.62
N ALA A 37 -1.29 -25.05 7.39
CA ALA A 37 0.12 -24.81 7.07
C ALA A 37 0.48 -23.32 7.28
N ASP A 38 -0.43 -22.39 6.92
CA ASP A 38 -0.30 -20.98 7.21
C ASP A 38 -0.26 -20.70 8.71
N ILE A 39 -1.15 -21.33 9.47
CA ILE A 39 -1.20 -21.19 10.94
C ILE A 39 0.05 -21.78 11.58
N ASP A 40 0.54 -22.90 11.13
CA ASP A 40 1.73 -23.55 11.68
C ASP A 40 3.01 -22.78 11.28
N GLY A 41 3.08 -22.27 10.08
CA GLY A 41 4.11 -21.33 9.64
C GLY A 41 4.08 -20.02 10.44
N ILE A 42 2.90 -19.46 10.70
CA ILE A 42 2.70 -18.29 11.56
C ILE A 42 3.04 -18.62 13.02
N LYS A 43 2.67 -19.80 13.53
CA LYS A 43 3.00 -20.22 14.89
C LYS A 43 4.51 -20.46 15.09
N GLU A 44 5.16 -21.04 14.12
CA GLU A 44 6.61 -21.22 14.14
C GLU A 44 7.35 -19.88 14.03
N PHE A 45 6.78 -18.96 13.30
CA PHE A 45 7.18 -17.56 13.23
C PHE A 45 6.89 -16.81 14.53
N ALA A 46 5.76 -17.08 15.18
CA ALA A 46 5.33 -16.47 16.43
C ALA A 46 6.06 -17.01 17.69
N LYS A 47 6.79 -18.11 17.60
CA LYS A 47 7.62 -18.62 18.69
C LYS A 47 8.71 -17.64 19.14
N VAL A 48 9.04 -16.65 18.33
CA VAL A 48 9.87 -15.52 18.73
C VAL A 48 8.97 -14.36 19.11
N LYS A 49 8.93 -13.99 20.38
CA LYS A 49 8.03 -12.99 20.98
C LYS A 49 7.95 -11.66 20.20
N GLU A 50 9.08 -11.23 19.62
CA GLU A 50 9.18 -10.07 18.74
C GLU A 50 8.41 -10.23 17.41
N LYS A 51 8.19 -11.47 16.97
CA LYS A 51 7.51 -11.77 15.72
C LYS A 51 5.98 -11.83 15.87
N GLU A 52 5.49 -12.22 17.05
CA GLU A 52 4.07 -12.20 17.36
C GLU A 52 3.53 -10.76 17.32
N GLU A 53 4.29 -9.84 17.87
CA GLU A 53 4.02 -8.41 17.80
C GLU A 53 4.05 -7.91 16.35
N TYR A 54 5.03 -8.34 15.57
CA TYR A 54 5.19 -7.97 14.17
C TYR A 54 4.06 -8.51 13.27
N CYS A 55 3.63 -9.76 13.45
CA CYS A 55 2.50 -10.33 12.72
C CYS A 55 1.18 -9.60 13.01
N ARG A 56 0.97 -9.14 14.24
CA ARG A 56 -0.18 -8.29 14.60
C ARG A 56 -0.17 -6.94 13.91
N HIS A 57 1.01 -6.42 13.58
CA HIS A 57 1.20 -5.17 12.85
C HIS A 57 1.05 -5.30 11.32
N TRP A 58 0.87 -6.50 10.79
CA TRP A 58 0.64 -6.72 9.36
C TRP A 58 -0.74 -6.28 8.90
N ASN A 59 -1.65 -6.09 9.82
CA ASN A 59 -2.94 -5.56 9.48
C ASN A 59 -2.79 -4.10 9.03
N PHE A 60 -2.88 -3.89 7.72
CA PHE A 60 -2.80 -2.58 7.10
C PHE A 60 -3.84 -1.62 7.70
N ALA A 61 -5.04 -2.11 7.97
CA ALA A 61 -6.10 -1.33 8.62
C ALA A 61 -5.67 -0.81 10.00
N SER A 62 -4.90 -1.60 10.78
CA SER A 62 -4.42 -1.14 12.09
C SER A 62 -3.36 -0.05 11.98
N LYS A 63 -2.56 -0.04 10.92
CA LYS A 63 -1.54 1.01 10.69
C LYS A 63 -2.15 2.33 10.23
N MET A 64 -3.24 2.27 9.48
CA MET A 64 -4.02 3.45 9.10
C MET A 64 -5.02 3.87 10.17
N HIS A 65 -5.33 2.99 11.12
CA HIS A 65 -6.29 3.31 12.18
C HIS A 65 -5.77 4.44 13.08
N PRO A 66 -6.64 5.36 13.55
CA PRO A 66 -6.27 6.50 14.41
C PRO A 66 -5.52 6.11 15.68
N LYS A 67 -5.82 4.92 16.20
CA LYS A 67 -5.16 4.34 17.40
C LYS A 67 -4.05 3.34 17.03
N GLY A 68 -3.67 3.24 15.74
CA GLY A 68 -2.65 2.31 15.25
C GLY A 68 -1.30 2.53 15.93
N ILE A 69 -0.66 1.45 16.33
CA ILE A 69 0.51 1.45 17.22
C ILE A 69 1.75 2.02 16.50
N ASP A 70 1.81 1.97 15.18
CA ASP A 70 2.99 2.41 14.42
C ASP A 70 2.75 3.64 13.55
N ARG A 71 2.33 4.75 14.18
CA ARG A 71 2.26 6.06 13.54
C ARG A 71 3.63 6.68 13.22
N LYS A 72 4.72 6.07 13.66
CA LYS A 72 6.08 6.56 13.45
C LYS A 72 6.64 6.17 12.07
N SER A 73 5.94 5.35 11.30
CA SER A 73 6.39 4.98 9.96
C SER A 73 6.41 6.21 9.05
N ARG A 74 7.59 6.54 8.54
CA ARG A 74 7.79 7.64 7.58
C ARG A 74 6.85 7.54 6.38
N THR A 75 6.55 6.34 5.95
CA THR A 75 5.64 6.07 4.82
C THR A 75 4.26 6.66 5.08
N PHE A 76 3.66 6.31 6.22
CA PHE A 76 2.31 6.77 6.57
C PHE A 76 2.28 8.23 6.98
N SER A 77 3.24 8.68 7.81
CA SER A 77 3.32 10.08 8.25
C SER A 77 3.46 11.07 7.08
N ASN A 78 4.22 10.71 6.05
CA ASN A 78 4.40 11.56 4.89
C ASN A 78 3.10 11.72 4.07
N VAL A 79 2.30 10.68 3.93
CA VAL A 79 1.00 10.72 3.25
C VAL A 79 -0.03 11.42 4.13
N GLU A 80 -0.12 11.06 5.40
CA GLU A 80 -1.02 11.65 6.38
C GLU A 80 -0.90 13.18 6.43
N ASN A 81 0.34 13.69 6.50
CA ASN A 81 0.60 15.13 6.58
C ASN A 81 0.11 15.91 5.35
N LEU A 82 0.07 15.29 4.18
CA LEU A 82 -0.50 15.90 2.99
C LEU A 82 -2.03 15.84 2.99
N LEU A 83 -2.59 14.70 3.36
CA LEU A 83 -4.04 14.49 3.40
C LEU A 83 -4.72 15.34 4.46
N LYS A 84 -4.08 15.62 5.61
CA LYS A 84 -4.61 16.47 6.69
C LYS A 84 -5.11 17.84 6.24
N LYS A 85 -4.63 18.34 5.11
CA LYS A 85 -5.07 19.64 4.56
C LYS A 85 -6.49 19.61 4.00
N TYR A 86 -7.00 18.43 3.67
CA TYR A 86 -8.25 18.25 2.94
C TYR A 86 -9.37 17.62 3.77
N PHE A 87 -9.04 17.18 4.98
CA PHE A 87 -9.99 16.54 5.89
C PHE A 87 -10.11 17.31 7.20
N PRO A 88 -11.15 17.09 8.01
CA PRO A 88 -11.35 17.76 9.29
C PRO A 88 -10.09 17.65 10.17
N LYS A 89 -9.70 18.77 10.81
CA LYS A 89 -8.45 18.87 11.59
C LYS A 89 -8.39 17.94 12.79
N ASP A 90 -9.55 17.61 13.37
CA ASP A 90 -9.73 16.73 14.52
C ASP A 90 -9.78 15.25 14.16
N LYS A 91 -9.77 14.91 12.86
CA LYS A 91 -9.87 13.55 12.35
C LYS A 91 -8.55 13.05 11.76
N ASN A 92 -8.37 11.74 11.81
CA ASN A 92 -7.31 11.12 11.03
C ASN A 92 -7.74 11.03 9.56
N PRO A 93 -6.99 11.60 8.60
CA PRO A 93 -7.37 11.58 7.20
C PRO A 93 -7.51 10.17 6.61
N PHE A 94 -6.86 9.17 7.19
CA PHE A 94 -7.01 7.78 6.77
C PHE A 94 -8.39 7.17 7.11
N GLU A 95 -9.18 7.80 7.97
CA GLU A 95 -10.59 7.42 8.17
C GLU A 95 -11.46 7.65 6.93
N PHE A 96 -10.99 8.51 6.02
CA PHE A 96 -11.66 8.87 4.77
C PHE A 96 -11.06 8.19 3.53
N CYS A 97 -10.12 7.27 3.72
CA CYS A 97 -9.46 6.56 2.65
C CYS A 97 -9.48 5.05 2.93
N ALA A 98 -9.62 4.26 1.88
CA ALA A 98 -9.29 2.84 1.97
C ALA A 98 -7.79 2.63 1.71
N GLY A 99 -7.22 1.59 2.28
CA GLY A 99 -5.82 1.24 2.06
C GLY A 99 -5.63 -0.24 1.78
N TYR A 100 -4.65 -0.55 0.93
CA TYR A 100 -4.41 -1.90 0.46
C TYR A 100 -2.94 -2.10 0.06
N ASN A 101 -2.38 -3.30 0.31
CA ASN A 101 -1.10 -3.70 -0.25
C ASN A 101 -1.32 -4.49 -1.54
N PHE A 102 -0.65 -4.11 -2.62
CA PHE A 102 -0.79 -4.79 -3.91
C PHE A 102 -0.38 -6.26 -3.80
N TYR A 103 0.84 -6.52 -3.33
CA TYR A 103 1.28 -7.88 -3.07
C TYR A 103 0.84 -8.34 -1.68
N LEU A 104 0.15 -9.47 -1.62
CA LEU A 104 -0.48 -10.00 -0.41
C LEU A 104 0.46 -10.84 0.46
N ARG A 105 1.63 -11.19 -0.04
CA ARG A 105 2.66 -11.84 0.78
C ARG A 105 3.73 -10.85 1.22
N PRO A 106 4.44 -11.13 2.32
CA PRO A 106 5.52 -10.27 2.80
C PRO A 106 6.75 -10.31 1.89
N ALA A 107 7.42 -9.17 1.79
CA ALA A 107 8.77 -9.07 1.25
C ALA A 107 9.83 -9.20 2.35
N GLU A 108 11.05 -9.49 1.97
CA GLU A 108 12.19 -9.42 2.89
C GLU A 108 12.42 -7.96 3.33
N THR A 109 12.79 -7.78 4.60
CA THR A 109 12.97 -6.45 5.19
C THR A 109 13.82 -5.54 4.33
N SER A 110 13.32 -4.33 4.10
CA SER A 110 13.96 -3.27 3.31
C SER A 110 14.21 -3.59 1.84
N LYS A 111 13.69 -4.70 1.34
CA LYS A 111 13.78 -5.06 -0.07
C LYS A 111 12.43 -4.93 -0.77
N THR A 112 12.47 -4.62 -2.04
CA THR A 112 11.32 -4.80 -2.92
C THR A 112 10.99 -6.29 -2.99
N ILE A 113 9.71 -6.62 -3.05
CA ILE A 113 9.29 -8.01 -3.20
C ILE A 113 9.96 -8.61 -4.46
N GLY A 114 10.63 -9.74 -4.28
CA GLY A 114 11.10 -10.58 -5.39
C GLY A 114 9.90 -11.37 -5.94
N GLU A 115 9.06 -10.68 -6.73
CA GLU A 115 7.83 -11.28 -7.23
C GLU A 115 8.09 -12.41 -8.21
N LYS A 116 7.18 -13.37 -8.18
CA LYS A 116 7.00 -14.40 -9.20
C LYS A 116 5.75 -14.07 -10.03
N SER A 117 5.57 -14.72 -11.16
CA SER A 117 4.39 -14.53 -12.02
C SER A 117 3.07 -14.70 -11.25
N ILE A 118 3.03 -15.66 -10.34
CA ILE A 118 1.87 -15.94 -9.48
C ILE A 118 1.54 -14.75 -8.54
N ASP A 119 2.55 -14.04 -8.04
CA ASP A 119 2.33 -12.85 -7.21
C ASP A 119 1.59 -11.77 -8.00
N ASN A 120 2.02 -11.53 -9.23
CA ASN A 120 1.43 -10.51 -10.10
C ASN A 120 -0.01 -10.88 -10.49
N GLU A 121 -0.25 -12.15 -10.83
CA GLU A 121 -1.58 -12.64 -11.20
C GLU A 121 -2.57 -12.50 -10.04
N ILE A 122 -2.21 -13.01 -8.86
CA ILE A 122 -3.08 -12.96 -7.67
C ILE A 122 -3.29 -11.52 -7.23
N ALA A 123 -2.23 -10.69 -7.19
CA ALA A 123 -2.31 -9.30 -6.81
C ALA A 123 -3.27 -8.52 -7.74
N ALA A 124 -3.12 -8.68 -9.05
CA ALA A 124 -3.98 -8.01 -10.01
C ALA A 124 -5.44 -8.48 -9.91
N LYS A 125 -5.67 -9.79 -9.82
CA LYS A 125 -7.01 -10.37 -9.66
C LYS A 125 -7.69 -9.84 -8.41
N THR A 126 -7.00 -9.88 -7.27
CA THR A 126 -7.56 -9.43 -6.00
C THR A 126 -7.80 -7.93 -5.99
N LEU A 127 -6.87 -7.11 -6.52
CA LEU A 127 -7.09 -5.67 -6.59
C LEU A 127 -8.29 -5.31 -7.47
N LYS A 128 -8.54 -6.04 -8.56
CA LYS A 128 -9.76 -5.84 -9.36
C LYS A 128 -11.03 -6.03 -8.53
N GLU A 129 -11.09 -7.08 -7.72
CA GLU A 129 -12.24 -7.32 -6.84
C GLU A 129 -12.36 -6.22 -5.76
N VAL A 130 -11.25 -5.79 -5.16
CA VAL A 130 -11.26 -4.68 -4.21
C VAL A 130 -11.81 -3.40 -4.84
N ILE A 131 -11.41 -3.08 -6.07
CA ILE A 131 -11.92 -1.91 -6.80
C ILE A 131 -13.43 -2.07 -7.10
N ARG A 132 -13.90 -3.25 -7.48
CA ARG A 132 -15.33 -3.51 -7.73
C ARG A 132 -16.17 -3.35 -6.46
N ILE A 133 -15.67 -3.83 -5.32
CA ILE A 133 -16.37 -3.75 -4.03
C ILE A 133 -16.39 -2.32 -3.49
N LEU A 134 -15.25 -1.64 -3.49
CA LEU A 134 -15.10 -0.30 -2.90
C LEU A 134 -15.58 0.82 -3.83
N THR A 135 -15.65 0.57 -5.12
CA THR A 135 -16.03 1.57 -6.14
C THR A 135 -15.31 2.92 -5.94
N PRO A 136 -13.96 2.95 -5.86
CA PRO A 136 -13.24 4.20 -5.64
C PRO A 136 -13.28 5.10 -6.86
N GLU A 137 -13.27 6.42 -6.63
CA GLU A 137 -13.06 7.40 -7.69
C GLU A 137 -11.57 7.50 -8.09
N TYR A 138 -10.69 7.31 -7.10
CA TYR A 138 -9.24 7.46 -7.24
C TYR A 138 -8.52 6.25 -6.66
N VAL A 139 -7.63 5.66 -7.46
CA VAL A 139 -6.70 4.61 -7.02
C VAL A 139 -5.27 5.13 -7.13
N VAL A 140 -4.63 5.32 -5.99
CA VAL A 140 -3.32 5.94 -5.86
C VAL A 140 -2.29 4.91 -5.46
N PHE A 141 -1.32 4.66 -6.32
CA PHE A 141 -0.22 3.74 -6.06
C PHE A 141 1.00 4.49 -5.51
N PHE A 142 1.50 4.04 -4.38
CA PHE A 142 2.79 4.45 -3.81
C PHE A 142 3.93 3.46 -4.16
N SER A 143 3.72 2.65 -5.18
CA SER A 143 4.71 1.81 -5.82
C SER A 143 4.55 1.89 -7.33
N LYS A 144 5.58 2.35 -8.03
CA LYS A 144 5.60 2.34 -9.49
C LYS A 144 5.55 0.93 -10.04
N LYS A 145 6.22 -0.02 -9.39
CA LYS A 145 6.22 -1.42 -9.75
C LYS A 145 4.80 -1.98 -9.75
N SER A 146 4.09 -1.85 -8.63
CA SER A 146 2.69 -2.30 -8.53
C SER A 146 1.78 -1.66 -9.57
N TYR A 147 2.01 -0.38 -9.88
CA TYR A 147 1.25 0.31 -10.92
C TYR A 147 1.53 -0.25 -12.32
N GLU A 148 2.79 -0.53 -12.66
CA GLU A 148 3.18 -1.11 -13.95
C GLU A 148 2.55 -2.49 -14.15
N GLU A 149 2.54 -3.32 -13.10
CA GLU A 149 1.89 -4.65 -13.12
C GLU A 149 0.37 -4.56 -13.29
N PHE A 150 -0.25 -3.51 -12.79
CA PHE A 150 -1.71 -3.32 -12.89
C PHE A 150 -2.16 -2.48 -14.10
N LYS A 151 -1.25 -1.85 -14.83
CA LYS A 151 -1.60 -0.82 -15.84
C LYS A 151 -2.56 -1.29 -16.92
N ASP A 152 -2.44 -2.54 -17.37
CA ASP A 152 -3.26 -3.07 -18.45
C ASP A 152 -4.71 -3.38 -18.03
N TYR A 153 -4.93 -3.56 -16.73
CA TYR A 153 -6.26 -3.81 -16.15
C TYR A 153 -7.06 -2.52 -15.94
N LYS A 154 -6.45 -1.34 -15.99
CA LYS A 154 -7.13 -0.05 -15.78
C LYS A 154 -8.26 0.19 -16.79
N LYS A 155 -8.16 -0.35 -17.99
CA LYS A 155 -9.21 -0.28 -19.02
C LYS A 155 -10.54 -0.92 -18.61
N GLU A 156 -10.52 -1.83 -17.63
CA GLU A 156 -11.73 -2.43 -17.05
C GLU A 156 -12.50 -1.45 -16.15
N PHE A 157 -11.90 -0.32 -15.78
CA PHE A 157 -12.45 0.67 -14.84
C PHE A 157 -12.38 2.09 -15.41
N PRO A 158 -13.12 2.39 -16.46
CA PRO A 158 -13.00 3.65 -17.23
C PRO A 158 -13.35 4.91 -16.42
N THR A 159 -14.13 4.78 -15.36
CA THR A 159 -14.53 5.89 -14.47
C THR A 159 -13.56 6.14 -13.32
N VAL A 160 -12.57 5.27 -13.12
CA VAL A 160 -11.62 5.35 -12.02
C VAL A 160 -10.34 6.06 -12.48
N VAL A 161 -9.89 7.03 -11.72
CA VAL A 161 -8.63 7.73 -11.98
C VAL A 161 -7.48 6.99 -11.30
N PHE A 162 -6.56 6.45 -12.08
CA PHE A 162 -5.37 5.76 -11.58
C PHE A 162 -4.14 6.65 -11.67
N LYS A 163 -3.37 6.73 -10.58
CA LYS A 163 -2.11 7.49 -10.55
C LYS A 163 -1.07 6.81 -9.69
N ALA A 164 0.20 6.85 -10.15
CA ALA A 164 1.33 6.34 -9.39
C ALA A 164 2.25 7.47 -8.92
N PHE A 165 2.76 7.32 -7.71
CA PHE A 165 3.71 8.22 -7.09
C PHE A 165 4.91 7.44 -6.55
N THR A 166 5.97 8.16 -6.25
CA THR A 166 7.15 7.65 -5.60
C THR A 166 6.80 7.18 -4.18
N HIS A 167 7.42 6.09 -3.73
CA HIS A 167 7.21 5.57 -2.39
C HIS A 167 7.52 6.63 -1.32
N PRO A 168 6.62 6.88 -0.35
CA PRO A 168 6.74 8.00 0.59
C PRO A 168 7.97 7.94 1.50
N ALA A 169 8.56 6.77 1.74
CA ALA A 169 9.77 6.62 2.53
C ALA A 169 11.07 6.75 1.72
N CYS A 170 11.01 6.80 0.38
CA CYS A 170 12.22 6.90 -0.41
C CYS A 170 12.76 8.35 -0.47
N ARG A 171 14.04 8.51 -0.82
CA ARG A 171 14.70 9.83 -0.90
C ARG A 171 14.00 10.78 -1.87
N TRP A 172 13.45 10.25 -2.96
CA TRP A 172 12.81 11.02 -4.01
C TRP A 172 11.42 11.55 -3.64
N TRP A 173 10.91 11.16 -2.49
CA TRP A 173 9.70 11.77 -1.95
C TRP A 173 9.90 13.25 -1.61
N ASN A 174 11.06 13.61 -1.04
CA ASN A 174 11.36 14.98 -0.64
C ASN A 174 12.38 15.68 -1.54
N LYS A 175 12.97 14.99 -2.51
CA LYS A 175 13.95 15.57 -3.45
C LYS A 175 13.38 15.63 -4.85
N ALA A 176 13.57 16.75 -5.51
CA ALA A 176 13.25 16.92 -6.92
C ALA A 176 13.99 15.89 -7.78
N TYR A 177 13.33 15.35 -8.79
CA TYR A 177 13.90 14.39 -9.72
C TYR A 177 13.15 14.38 -11.06
N GLY A 178 13.80 13.78 -12.06
CA GLY A 178 13.27 13.68 -13.42
C GLY A 178 13.21 15.02 -14.14
N LYS A 179 12.68 15.00 -15.37
CA LYS A 179 12.65 16.17 -16.27
C LYS A 179 11.82 17.35 -15.72
N GLU A 180 10.81 17.05 -14.92
CA GLU A 180 9.89 18.06 -14.34
C GLU A 180 10.45 18.72 -13.08
N GLY A 181 11.57 18.27 -12.54
CA GLY A 181 12.22 18.87 -11.37
C GLY A 181 11.35 18.88 -10.09
N GLN A 182 10.34 18.01 -10.00
CA GLN A 182 9.43 17.95 -8.85
C GLN A 182 9.73 16.73 -7.97
N SER A 183 9.52 16.88 -6.66
CA SER A 183 9.56 15.77 -5.71
C SER A 183 8.31 14.89 -5.82
N GLY A 184 8.39 13.66 -5.31
CA GLY A 184 7.21 12.79 -5.21
C GLY A 184 6.10 13.41 -4.37
N LYS A 185 6.47 14.11 -3.30
CA LYS A 185 5.57 14.88 -2.42
C LYS A 185 4.83 15.99 -3.18
N ASP A 186 5.55 16.78 -3.97
CA ASP A 186 4.94 17.89 -4.72
C ASP A 186 3.99 17.38 -5.79
N ARG A 187 4.39 16.33 -6.52
CA ARG A 187 3.50 15.67 -7.50
C ARG A 187 2.23 15.10 -6.87
N PHE A 188 2.33 14.49 -5.70
CA PHE A 188 1.15 13.97 -4.99
C PHE A 188 0.28 15.11 -4.47
N LYS A 189 0.88 16.18 -3.92
CA LYS A 189 0.16 17.39 -3.52
C LYS A 189 -0.59 18.00 -4.71
N ASP A 190 0.06 18.21 -5.84
CA ASP A 190 -0.55 18.75 -7.05
C ASP A 190 -1.73 17.89 -7.55
N PHE A 191 -1.59 16.57 -7.47
CA PHE A 191 -2.67 15.66 -7.82
C PHE A 191 -3.88 15.82 -6.89
N LEU A 192 -3.64 15.90 -5.57
CA LEU A 192 -4.72 16.12 -4.61
C LEU A 192 -5.42 17.45 -4.88
N GLU A 193 -4.68 18.53 -5.07
CA GLU A 193 -5.22 19.86 -5.29
C GLU A 193 -5.98 19.99 -6.61
N LYS A 194 -5.43 19.49 -7.71
CA LYS A 194 -5.96 19.71 -9.06
C LYS A 194 -6.98 18.68 -9.51
N LYS A 195 -6.92 17.45 -8.97
CA LYS A 195 -7.73 16.33 -9.48
C LYS A 195 -8.69 15.76 -8.45
N VAL A 196 -8.27 15.66 -7.19
CA VAL A 196 -9.10 15.03 -6.16
C VAL A 196 -10.04 16.04 -5.51
N PHE A 197 -9.49 17.14 -5.01
CA PHE A 197 -10.24 18.12 -4.22
C PHE A 197 -10.62 19.39 -4.98
N ASN A 198 -10.05 19.58 -6.18
CA ASN A 198 -10.33 20.71 -7.07
C ASN A 198 -10.27 22.07 -6.34
N THR A 199 -9.23 22.27 -5.52
CA THR A 199 -9.08 23.45 -4.64
C THR A 199 -8.43 24.64 -5.35
N MET A 200 -8.09 24.51 -6.64
CA MET A 200 -7.56 25.58 -7.49
C MET A 200 -8.64 26.03 -8.47
N ALA A 201 -9.71 26.63 -7.95
CA ALA A 201 -10.64 27.44 -8.72
C ALA A 201 -10.33 28.91 -8.52
#